data_21b65381bdf2c1303025ca83ac7518e9
#
_entry.id   21b65381bdf2c1303025ca83ac7518e9
#
_cell.length_a   1.000
_cell.length_b   1.000
_cell.length_c   1.000
_cell.angle_alpha   90.00
_cell.angle_beta   90.00
_cell.angle_gamma   90.00
#
_symmetry.space_group_name_H-M   'P 1'
#
loop_
_entity.id
_entity.type
_entity.pdbx_description
1 polymer ?
#
loop_
_entity_poly.entity_id
_entity_poly.type
_entity_poly.pdbx_seq_one_letter_code
_entity_poly.pdbx_strand_id
1 'polypeptide(L)'
;GDSVMLASSGALKQRFPQIYVDADVSRHYTAGIQVLQQLKDSGQLRDTVFLGFGTNGPAFPDQIKEALDIIGEDHTVVMAVPYGDREWMAQSQQDVLDAAKEYDNVYVADWCGHAQSDPAILYSDGVHPMPERTGEYSDAFYEALERYSNYDKTVSSQCVPQ
;
A
#
# COMPACT_ATOMS: atom_id res chain seq x y z
N GLY A 1 -6.11 5.07 -0.17
CA GLY A 1 -6.12 3.73 0.43
C GLY A 1 -7.40 3.35 1.14
N ASP A 2 -7.36 2.22 1.82
CA ASP A 2 -8.47 1.64 2.57
C ASP A 2 -8.44 2.04 4.07
N SER A 3 -9.19 1.32 4.91
CA SER A 3 -9.32 1.62 6.34
C SER A 3 -8.00 1.48 7.11
N VAL A 4 -7.08 0.62 6.67
CA VAL A 4 -5.78 0.46 7.34
C VAL A 4 -4.93 1.72 7.10
N MET A 5 -4.91 2.23 5.88
CA MET A 5 -4.26 3.51 5.60
C MET A 5 -4.95 4.66 6.32
N LEU A 6 -6.28 4.67 6.37
CA LEU A 6 -7.03 5.68 7.09
C LEU A 6 -6.65 5.71 8.58
N ALA A 7 -6.61 4.55 9.22
CA ALA A 7 -6.19 4.43 10.61
C ALA A 7 -4.76 4.94 10.85
N SER A 8 -3.90 4.83 9.83
CA SER A 8 -2.50 5.22 9.88
C SER A 8 -2.22 6.61 9.30
N SER A 9 -3.27 7.36 8.93
CA SER A 9 -3.10 8.64 8.23
C SER A 9 -2.32 9.66 9.05
N GLY A 10 -2.52 9.68 10.36
CA GLY A 10 -1.75 10.57 11.26
C GLY A 10 -0.26 10.26 11.25
N ALA A 11 0.09 8.97 11.31
CA ALA A 11 1.49 8.54 11.26
C ALA A 11 2.12 8.85 9.89
N LEU A 12 1.37 8.65 8.81
CA LEU A 12 1.83 9.01 7.47
C LEU A 12 2.10 10.51 7.35
N LYS A 13 1.20 11.34 7.87
CA LYS A 13 1.37 12.81 7.84
C LYS A 13 2.54 13.26 8.70
N GLN A 14 2.80 12.58 9.80
CA GLN A 14 3.93 12.88 10.66
C GLN A 14 5.26 12.51 9.99
N ARG A 15 5.32 11.33 9.34
CA ARG A 15 6.52 10.86 8.66
C ARG A 15 6.77 11.61 7.34
N PHE A 16 5.71 11.96 6.63
CA PHE A 16 5.74 12.64 5.34
C PHE A 16 4.89 13.92 5.41
N PRO A 17 5.43 15.03 5.94
CA PRO A 17 4.61 16.21 6.27
C PRO A 17 3.84 16.83 5.10
N GLN A 18 4.27 16.57 3.86
CA GLN A 18 3.62 17.12 2.67
C GLN A 18 2.67 16.13 1.99
N ILE A 19 2.47 14.94 2.58
CA ILE A 19 1.60 13.93 1.99
C ILE A 19 0.14 14.41 1.96
N TYR A 20 -0.56 14.09 0.87
CA TYR A 20 -2.02 14.15 0.81
C TYR A 20 -2.55 12.73 0.96
N VAL A 21 -3.40 12.51 1.95
CA VAL A 21 -3.96 11.18 2.22
C VAL A 21 -5.44 11.18 1.85
N ASP A 22 -5.82 10.27 0.97
CA ASP A 22 -7.20 9.97 0.61
C ASP A 22 -7.44 8.49 0.88
N ALA A 23 -8.06 8.19 2.00
CA ALA A 23 -8.32 6.83 2.45
C ALA A 23 -9.71 6.75 3.05
N ASP A 24 -10.36 5.59 2.90
CA ASP A 24 -11.72 5.43 3.39
C ASP A 24 -11.99 3.98 3.81
N VAL A 25 -12.97 3.82 4.70
CA VAL A 25 -13.41 2.53 5.21
C VAL A 25 -14.01 1.72 4.06
N SER A 26 -13.70 0.42 4.04
CA SER A 26 -14.22 -0.56 3.07
C SER A 26 -13.90 -0.25 1.61
N ARG A 27 -12.96 0.65 1.36
CA ARG A 27 -12.59 1.00 -0.01
C ARG A 27 -11.87 -0.16 -0.70
N HIS A 28 -12.31 -0.47 -1.92
CA HIS A 28 -11.69 -1.41 -2.83
C HIS A 28 -11.05 -0.68 -4.02
N TYR A 29 -10.28 -1.41 -4.84
CA TYR A 29 -9.64 -0.86 -6.04
C TYR A 29 -10.62 -0.10 -6.95
N THR A 30 -11.86 -0.55 -7.06
CA THR A 30 -12.86 0.11 -7.90
C THR A 30 -13.02 1.59 -7.56
N ALA A 31 -13.19 1.91 -6.27
CA ALA A 31 -13.29 3.30 -5.82
C ALA A 31 -11.93 4.00 -5.85
N GLY A 32 -10.86 3.28 -5.53
CA GLY A 32 -9.50 3.81 -5.59
C GLY A 32 -9.11 4.29 -6.99
N ILE A 33 -9.48 3.54 -8.01
CA ILE A 33 -9.23 3.90 -9.41
C ILE A 33 -9.95 5.21 -9.76
N GLN A 34 -11.17 5.41 -9.28
CA GLN A 34 -11.91 6.65 -9.50
C GLN A 34 -11.21 7.85 -8.87
N VAL A 35 -10.67 7.69 -7.66
CA VAL A 35 -9.89 8.73 -6.98
C VAL A 35 -8.63 9.07 -7.78
N LEU A 36 -7.91 8.05 -8.24
CA LEU A 36 -6.71 8.25 -9.05
C LEU A 36 -7.02 9.01 -10.34
N GLN A 37 -8.12 8.66 -11.01
CA GLN A 37 -8.53 9.34 -12.24
C GLN A 37 -8.86 10.81 -11.97
N GLN A 38 -9.56 11.12 -10.88
CA GLN A 38 -9.87 12.50 -10.49
C GLN A 38 -8.60 13.30 -10.20
N LEU A 39 -7.66 12.72 -9.49
CA LEU A 39 -6.38 13.38 -9.19
C LEU A 39 -5.57 13.62 -10.46
N LYS A 40 -5.56 12.65 -11.38
CA LYS A 40 -4.88 12.77 -12.66
C LYS A 40 -5.51 13.90 -13.50
N ASP A 41 -6.82 13.90 -13.63
CA ASP A 41 -7.56 14.86 -14.45
C ASP A 41 -7.44 16.29 -13.92
N SER A 42 -7.34 16.46 -12.60
CA SER A 42 -7.20 17.78 -11.98
C SER A 42 -5.74 18.25 -11.86
N GLY A 43 -4.78 17.44 -12.32
CA GLY A 43 -3.36 17.78 -12.23
C GLY A 43 -2.79 17.70 -10.82
N GLN A 44 -3.46 16.97 -9.91
CA GLN A 44 -3.06 16.88 -8.50
C GLN A 44 -2.30 15.59 -8.16
N LEU A 45 -2.12 14.69 -9.12
CA LEU A 45 -1.36 13.48 -8.90
C LEU A 45 0.13 13.83 -8.77
N ARG A 46 0.74 13.40 -7.67
CA ARG A 46 2.12 13.76 -7.33
C ARG A 46 3.12 12.74 -7.88
N ASP A 47 4.41 13.08 -7.82
CA ASP A 47 5.48 12.24 -8.35
C ASP A 47 5.54 10.86 -7.69
N THR A 48 5.25 10.79 -6.39
CA THR A 48 5.22 9.53 -5.63
C THR A 48 3.80 9.26 -5.16
N VAL A 49 3.32 8.04 -5.41
CA VAL A 49 1.96 7.63 -5.08
C VAL A 49 2.01 6.37 -4.21
N PHE A 50 1.35 6.41 -3.06
CA PHE A 50 1.20 5.27 -2.16
C PHE A 50 -0.17 4.64 -2.36
N LEU A 51 -0.21 3.32 -2.58
CA LEU A 51 -1.44 2.55 -2.70
C LEU A 51 -1.55 1.54 -1.56
N GLY A 52 -2.60 1.65 -0.76
CA GLY A 52 -2.87 0.74 0.36
C GLY A 52 -4.24 0.11 0.21
N PHE A 53 -4.31 -1.01 -0.52
CA PHE A 53 -5.54 -1.75 -0.81
C PHE A 53 -5.33 -3.25 -0.56
N GLY A 54 -6.37 -4.02 -0.80
CA GLY A 54 -6.32 -5.48 -0.71
C GLY A 54 -6.87 -6.07 0.57
N THR A 55 -7.04 -5.26 1.63
CA THR A 55 -7.63 -5.71 2.88
C THR A 55 -9.08 -6.14 2.71
N ASN A 56 -9.82 -5.48 1.83
CA ASN A 56 -11.24 -5.71 1.60
C ASN A 56 -11.52 -6.65 0.41
N GLY A 57 -10.50 -7.26 -0.15
CA GLY A 57 -10.60 -8.20 -1.25
C GLY A 57 -9.44 -8.05 -2.24
N PRO A 58 -9.17 -9.08 -3.04
CA PRO A 58 -8.16 -9.01 -4.09
C PRO A 58 -8.61 -8.07 -5.20
N ALA A 59 -7.67 -7.64 -6.03
CA ALA A 59 -7.99 -6.90 -7.23
C ALA A 59 -8.81 -7.78 -8.18
N PHE A 60 -9.81 -7.19 -8.84
CA PHE A 60 -10.44 -7.85 -9.98
C PHE A 60 -9.46 -7.86 -11.16
N PRO A 61 -9.68 -8.74 -12.16
CA PRO A 61 -8.80 -8.78 -13.32
C PRO A 61 -8.58 -7.38 -13.90
N ASP A 62 -7.33 -7.07 -14.19
CA ASP A 62 -6.88 -5.81 -14.82
C ASP A 62 -7.01 -4.54 -13.99
N GLN A 63 -7.51 -4.58 -12.75
CA GLN A 63 -7.66 -3.37 -11.93
C GLN A 63 -6.33 -2.74 -11.55
N ILE A 64 -5.34 -3.55 -11.18
CA ILE A 64 -4.01 -3.02 -10.84
C ILE A 64 -3.37 -2.40 -12.08
N LYS A 65 -3.47 -3.08 -13.23
CA LYS A 65 -2.98 -2.53 -14.49
C LYS A 65 -3.67 -1.19 -14.80
N GLU A 66 -4.99 -1.12 -14.64
CA GLU A 66 -5.75 0.12 -14.87
C GLU A 66 -5.26 1.24 -13.96
N ALA A 67 -5.08 0.97 -12.66
CA ALA A 67 -4.58 1.95 -11.71
C ALA A 67 -3.18 2.45 -12.09
N LEU A 68 -2.28 1.53 -12.42
CA LEU A 68 -0.91 1.87 -12.80
C LEU A 68 -0.83 2.61 -14.14
N ASP A 69 -1.69 2.28 -15.09
CA ASP A 69 -1.78 2.99 -16.36
C ASP A 69 -2.29 4.43 -16.17
N ILE A 70 -3.24 4.64 -15.27
CA ILE A 70 -3.71 5.99 -14.91
C ILE A 70 -2.58 6.81 -14.30
N ILE A 71 -1.86 6.23 -13.33
CA ILE A 71 -0.75 6.91 -12.67
C ILE A 71 0.35 7.23 -13.67
N GLY A 72 0.76 6.25 -14.45
CA GLY A 72 1.81 6.40 -15.45
C GLY A 72 3.20 6.02 -14.94
N GLU A 73 4.05 5.62 -15.88
CA GLU A 73 5.40 5.11 -15.56
C GLU A 73 6.38 6.18 -15.07
N ASP A 74 6.06 7.46 -15.25
CA ASP A 74 6.88 8.57 -14.77
C ASP A 74 6.75 8.82 -13.27
N HIS A 75 5.83 8.14 -12.62
CA HIS A 75 5.61 8.23 -11.17
C HIS A 75 6.21 7.03 -10.47
N THR A 76 6.70 7.24 -9.25
CA THR A 76 7.08 6.13 -8.37
C THR A 76 5.85 5.69 -7.59
N VAL A 77 5.54 4.40 -7.63
CA VAL A 77 4.39 3.83 -6.94
C VAL A 77 4.88 2.89 -5.83
N VAL A 78 4.36 3.08 -4.63
CA VAL A 78 4.63 2.19 -3.51
C VAL A 78 3.33 1.53 -3.11
N MET A 79 3.27 0.21 -3.19
CA MET A 79 2.08 -0.57 -2.85
C MET A 79 2.30 -1.34 -1.56
N ALA A 80 1.38 -1.18 -0.60
CA ALA A 80 1.43 -1.96 0.63
C ALA A 80 1.03 -3.41 0.38
N VAL A 81 1.80 -4.35 0.93
CA VAL A 81 1.38 -5.74 1.03
C VAL A 81 0.41 -5.83 2.20
N PRO A 82 -0.88 -6.14 1.96
CA PRO A 82 -1.88 -6.15 3.03
C PRO A 82 -1.70 -7.34 3.97
N TYR A 83 -2.28 -7.23 5.17
CA TYR A 83 -2.24 -8.28 6.18
C TYR A 83 -3.59 -8.41 6.87
N GLY A 84 -3.98 -9.63 7.15
CA GLY A 84 -5.18 -9.94 7.91
C GLY A 84 -5.61 -11.38 7.72
N ASP A 85 -6.47 -11.85 8.64
CA ASP A 85 -7.03 -13.19 8.57
C ASP A 85 -8.30 -13.17 7.73
N ARG A 86 -8.13 -13.24 6.43
CA ARG A 86 -9.21 -13.26 5.43
C ARG A 86 -8.89 -14.28 4.35
N GLU A 87 -9.90 -14.94 3.81
CA GLU A 87 -9.73 -15.96 2.78
C GLU A 87 -9.02 -15.45 1.53
N TRP A 88 -9.24 -14.17 1.18
CA TRP A 88 -8.66 -13.56 0.00
C TRP A 88 -7.25 -12.98 0.24
N MET A 89 -6.75 -13.01 1.46
CA MET A 89 -5.53 -12.26 1.78
C MET A 89 -4.30 -12.73 1.00
N ALA A 90 -4.15 -14.05 0.84
CA ALA A 90 -3.04 -14.59 0.05
C ALA A 90 -3.05 -14.06 -1.38
N GLN A 91 -4.24 -13.97 -2.01
CA GLN A 91 -4.36 -13.42 -3.35
C GLN A 91 -4.08 -11.92 -3.38
N SER A 92 -4.60 -11.17 -2.41
CA SER A 92 -4.33 -9.73 -2.30
C SER A 92 -2.83 -9.44 -2.16
N GLN A 93 -2.11 -10.23 -1.40
CA GLN A 93 -0.67 -10.12 -1.24
C GLN A 93 0.05 -10.43 -2.55
N GLN A 94 -0.35 -11.51 -3.21
CA GLN A 94 0.25 -11.92 -4.48
C GLN A 94 0.04 -10.87 -5.58
N ASP A 95 -1.12 -10.25 -5.62
CA ASP A 95 -1.42 -9.16 -6.57
C ASP A 95 -0.37 -8.04 -6.49
N VAL A 96 -0.01 -7.65 -5.28
CA VAL A 96 0.99 -6.60 -5.05
C VAL A 96 2.39 -7.06 -5.47
N LEU A 97 2.76 -8.28 -5.10
CA LEU A 97 4.07 -8.82 -5.43
C LEU A 97 4.25 -8.96 -6.95
N ASP A 98 3.21 -9.40 -7.64
CA ASP A 98 3.23 -9.54 -9.11
C ASP A 98 3.37 -8.16 -9.77
N ALA A 99 2.66 -7.14 -9.27
CA ALA A 99 2.79 -5.79 -9.80
C ALA A 99 4.21 -5.24 -9.64
N ALA A 100 4.84 -5.48 -8.50
CA ALA A 100 6.21 -5.02 -8.26
C ALA A 100 7.22 -5.72 -9.18
N LYS A 101 6.96 -6.96 -9.58
CA LYS A 101 7.81 -7.69 -10.54
C LYS A 101 7.60 -7.21 -11.96
N GLU A 102 6.36 -6.90 -12.33
CA GLU A 102 6.00 -6.54 -13.71
C GLU A 102 6.33 -5.09 -14.04
N TYR A 103 6.19 -4.18 -13.08
CA TYR A 103 6.34 -2.74 -13.31
C TYR A 103 7.57 -2.20 -12.60
N ASP A 104 8.50 -1.64 -13.36
CA ASP A 104 9.78 -1.14 -12.84
C ASP A 104 9.60 -0.02 -11.82
N ASN A 105 8.55 0.78 -11.96
CA ASN A 105 8.27 1.92 -11.08
C ASN A 105 7.48 1.56 -9.81
N VAL A 106 7.17 0.27 -9.60
CA VAL A 106 6.40 -0.19 -8.44
C VAL A 106 7.34 -0.81 -7.41
N TYR A 107 7.25 -0.31 -6.18
CA TYR A 107 7.97 -0.79 -5.01
C TYR A 107 6.99 -1.28 -3.96
N VAL A 108 7.44 -2.16 -3.08
CA VAL A 108 6.61 -2.81 -2.07
C VAL A 108 6.86 -2.17 -0.71
N ALA A 109 5.79 -1.75 -0.03
CA ALA A 109 5.79 -1.43 1.39
C ALA A 109 5.35 -2.69 2.14
N ASP A 110 6.25 -3.31 2.90
CA ASP A 110 6.01 -4.61 3.54
C ASP A 110 5.26 -4.47 4.86
N TRP A 111 4.06 -3.91 4.81
CA TRP A 111 3.19 -3.84 5.98
C TRP A 111 2.90 -5.24 6.53
N CYS A 112 2.67 -6.20 5.66
CA CYS A 112 2.45 -7.59 6.07
C CYS A 112 3.60 -8.12 6.92
N GLY A 113 4.84 -7.86 6.54
CA GLY A 113 6.01 -8.28 7.30
C GLY A 113 6.06 -7.65 8.69
N HIS A 114 5.76 -6.36 8.81
CA HIS A 114 5.66 -5.68 10.11
C HIS A 114 4.59 -6.32 11.00
N ALA A 115 3.37 -6.46 10.47
CA ALA A 115 2.24 -6.98 11.24
C ALA A 115 2.42 -8.44 11.65
N GLN A 116 3.00 -9.26 10.77
CA GLN A 116 3.22 -10.68 11.04
C GLN A 116 4.32 -10.90 12.06
N SER A 117 5.37 -10.06 12.05
CA SER A 117 6.50 -10.20 12.97
C SER A 117 6.13 -9.83 14.41
N ASP A 118 5.10 -8.99 14.59
CA ASP A 118 4.66 -8.55 15.92
C ASP A 118 3.12 -8.36 15.90
N PRO A 119 2.35 -9.42 16.14
CA PRO A 119 0.89 -9.32 16.16
C PRO A 119 0.32 -8.35 17.18
N ALA A 120 1.10 -7.94 18.19
CA ALA A 120 0.69 -6.92 19.16
C ALA A 120 0.51 -5.53 18.52
N ILE A 121 0.98 -5.32 17.30
CA ILE A 121 0.73 -4.12 16.51
C ILE A 121 -0.77 -3.94 16.26
N LEU A 122 -1.53 -5.04 16.18
CA LEU A 122 -2.90 -5.05 15.70
C LEU A 122 -3.93 -5.11 16.83
N TYR A 123 -5.11 -4.57 16.57
CA TYR A 123 -6.28 -4.86 17.37
C TYR A 123 -6.62 -6.34 17.34
N SER A 124 -7.56 -6.77 18.20
CA SER A 124 -8.01 -8.16 18.25
C SER A 124 -8.65 -8.66 16.94
N ASP A 125 -9.02 -7.74 16.03
CA ASP A 125 -9.51 -8.11 14.71
C ASP A 125 -8.41 -8.69 13.79
N GLY A 126 -7.14 -8.56 14.18
CA GLY A 126 -6.03 -9.09 13.41
C GLY A 126 -5.77 -8.34 12.10
N VAL A 127 -6.32 -7.14 11.94
CA VAL A 127 -6.26 -6.36 10.69
C VAL A 127 -5.78 -4.93 10.92
N HIS A 128 -6.45 -4.21 11.80
CA HIS A 128 -6.20 -2.78 11.98
C HIS A 128 -5.10 -2.54 13.02
N PRO A 129 -4.16 -1.63 12.76
CA PRO A 129 -3.11 -1.30 13.73
C PRO A 129 -3.69 -0.55 14.92
N MET A 130 -3.16 -0.85 16.11
CA MET A 130 -3.44 -0.08 17.31
C MET A 130 -2.99 1.38 17.12
N PRO A 131 -3.68 2.36 17.72
CA PRO A 131 -3.34 3.78 17.51
C PRO A 131 -1.87 4.11 17.79
N GLU A 132 -1.29 3.54 18.83
CA GLU A 132 0.12 3.76 19.22
C GLU A 132 1.12 3.01 18.33
N ARG A 133 0.64 2.15 17.44
CA ARG A 133 1.50 1.33 16.55
C ARG A 133 1.30 1.66 15.07
N THR A 134 0.53 2.69 14.74
CA THR A 134 0.32 3.09 13.34
C THR A 134 1.61 3.55 12.64
N GLY A 135 2.63 3.92 13.41
CA GLY A 135 3.95 4.23 12.88
C GLY A 135 4.60 3.08 12.11
N GLU A 136 4.25 1.84 12.46
CA GLU A 136 4.74 0.65 11.74
C GLU A 136 4.27 0.66 10.27
N TYR A 137 3.07 1.13 10.01
CA TYR A 137 2.55 1.25 8.64
C TYR A 137 3.35 2.31 7.85
N SER A 138 3.57 3.48 8.44
CA SER A 138 4.36 4.53 7.81
C SER A 138 5.83 4.12 7.63
N ASP A 139 6.39 3.33 8.56
CA ASP A 139 7.74 2.78 8.45
C ASP A 139 7.88 1.89 7.21
N ALA A 140 6.87 1.06 6.93
CA ALA A 140 6.88 0.19 5.74
C ALA A 140 7.02 1.01 4.45
N PHE A 141 6.30 2.12 4.34
CA PHE A 141 6.42 3.02 3.19
C PHE A 141 7.76 3.74 3.15
N TYR A 142 8.25 4.19 4.30
CA TYR A 142 9.56 4.83 4.39
C TYR A 142 10.68 3.90 3.92
N GLU A 143 10.66 2.66 4.38
CA GLU A 143 11.63 1.63 3.99
C GLU A 143 11.59 1.37 2.48
N ALA A 144 10.39 1.38 1.88
CA ALA A 144 10.23 1.23 0.44
C ALA A 144 10.88 2.40 -0.32
N LEU A 145 10.74 3.62 0.18
CA LEU A 145 11.38 4.80 -0.42
C LEU A 145 12.90 4.76 -0.28
N GLU A 146 13.42 4.24 0.83
CA GLU A 146 14.86 4.02 0.98
C GLU A 146 15.37 3.04 -0.08
N ARG A 147 14.64 1.94 -0.31
CA ARG A 147 14.99 0.98 -1.36
C ARG A 147 14.93 1.63 -2.75
N TYR A 148 13.90 2.42 -3.00
CA TYR A 148 13.78 3.17 -4.26
C TYR A 148 15.00 4.07 -4.48
N SER A 149 15.45 4.80 -3.46
CA SER A 149 16.60 5.71 -3.59
C SER A 149 17.91 4.97 -3.92
N ASN A 150 17.98 3.68 -3.63
CA ASN A 150 19.12 2.82 -3.92
C ASN A 150 18.88 1.91 -5.13
N TYR A 151 17.78 2.09 -5.86
CA TYR A 151 17.37 1.25 -6.98
C TYR A 151 17.32 -0.26 -6.61
N ASP A 152 16.97 -0.56 -5.36
CA ASP A 152 16.93 -1.90 -4.81
C ASP A 152 15.50 -2.28 -4.45
N LYS A 153 14.96 -3.30 -5.12
CA LYS A 153 13.61 -3.82 -4.84
C LYS A 153 13.61 -4.99 -3.87
N THR A 154 14.77 -5.37 -3.32
CA THR A 154 14.88 -6.56 -2.48
C THR A 154 14.13 -6.35 -1.16
N VAL A 155 13.10 -7.14 -0.94
CA VAL A 155 12.38 -7.25 0.33
C VAL A 155 12.40 -8.73 0.72
N SER A 156 12.72 -9.02 1.97
CA SER A 156 12.74 -10.38 2.47
C SER A 156 12.00 -10.45 3.80
N SER A 157 10.85 -11.11 3.77
CA SER A 157 10.07 -11.43 4.96
C SER A 157 9.26 -12.69 4.69
N GLN A 158 8.50 -13.17 5.67
CA GLN A 158 7.63 -14.32 5.46
C GLN A 158 6.52 -13.99 4.47
N CYS A 159 6.13 -12.71 4.36
CA CYS A 159 5.09 -12.26 3.42
C CYS A 159 5.63 -12.02 2.01
N VAL A 160 6.94 -11.81 1.88
CA VAL A 160 7.59 -11.51 0.61
C VAL A 160 8.75 -12.49 0.43
N PRO A 161 8.45 -13.75 0.08
CA PRO A 161 9.49 -14.75 -0.12
C PRO A 161 10.33 -14.40 -1.35
N GLN A 162 11.61 -14.66 -1.23
CA GLN A 162 12.56 -14.48 -2.33
C GLN A 162 12.40 -15.58 -3.37
#